data_a49fad0f36d28330e8a27bece4585c38
#
_entry.id   a49fad0f36d28330e8a27bece4585c38
#
_cell.length_a   1.000
_cell.length_b   1.000
_cell.length_c   1.000
_cell.angle_alpha   90.00
_cell.angle_beta   90.00
_cell.angle_gamma   90.00
#
_symmetry.space_group_name_H-M   'P 1'
#
loop_
_entity.id
_entity.type
_entity.pdbx_description
1 polymer ?
#
loop_
_entity_poly.entity_id
_entity_poly.type
_entity_poly.pdbx_seq_one_letter_code
_entity_poly.pdbx_strand_id
1 'polypeptide(L)'
;MATRAMLLRRAALFSPSSSHFRHARCLSTTGHTAQKDSWLNKLLVRKIEPTKESHSRMLSDKEVIYELQTHNLKPGTGEEYLKNYATYVKAVADKPMHLELQGSWTVSVGDQDQCVHLWKYAGGYSAIDGANKILSSDSDLTSLIKDRNQFLRQRSNQFLLPFSFWPPVTPRDGGNIYEIRSYFLKPGTMIEWGNNWARAIHFRQANNEAFGGFFSQVGRLYNVHHIWCYKSLSDRKENRESAWRKPGWDEVVAYTVPLIEEYYTRILIPNSFSPTQ
;
A
#
# COMPACT_ATOMS: atom_id res chain seq x y z
N MET A 1 -49.86 -9.88 -31.41
CA MET A 1 -50.54 -8.59 -31.24
C MET A 1 -49.50 -7.64 -30.74
N ALA A 2 -48.86 -6.89 -31.61
CA ALA A 2 -49.16 -5.52 -32.03
C ALA A 2 -49.14 -4.58 -30.82
N THR A 3 -48.30 -3.54 -30.71
CA THR A 3 -48.14 -2.45 -31.66
C THR A 3 -46.88 -1.62 -31.34
N ARG A 4 -46.18 -1.26 -32.38
CA ARG A 4 -45.20 -0.19 -32.61
C ARG A 4 -45.70 1.22 -32.24
N ALA A 5 -44.71 2.12 -31.88
CA ALA A 5 -44.65 3.50 -32.38
C ALA A 5 -43.26 4.07 -31.95
N MET A 6 -42.42 4.32 -32.69
CA MET A 6 -41.75 5.18 -33.67
C MET A 6 -42.19 6.64 -33.63
N LEU A 7 -41.29 7.57 -33.27
CA LEU A 7 -41.29 8.94 -33.77
C LEU A 7 -39.90 9.55 -33.84
N LEU A 8 -39.61 10.02 -35.03
CA LEU A 8 -38.39 10.57 -35.61
C LEU A 8 -38.30 12.12 -35.44
N ARG A 9 -37.05 12.61 -35.48
CA ARG A 9 -36.53 13.84 -36.09
C ARG A 9 -36.70 15.20 -35.41
N ARG A 10 -35.56 15.87 -35.18
CA ARG A 10 -35.17 17.04 -36.02
C ARG A 10 -33.69 17.40 -35.82
N ALA A 11 -32.96 17.35 -36.91
CA ALA A 11 -31.70 18.02 -37.12
C ALA A 11 -31.94 19.50 -37.45
N ALA A 12 -31.07 20.38 -36.95
CA ALA A 12 -30.93 21.74 -37.45
C ALA A 12 -29.45 22.04 -37.72
N LEU A 13 -29.14 22.17 -38.99
CA LEU A 13 -27.93 22.69 -39.57
C LEU A 13 -27.84 24.20 -39.34
N PHE A 14 -26.69 24.74 -38.93
CA PHE A 14 -26.32 26.13 -39.21
C PHE A 14 -24.86 26.16 -39.66
N SER A 15 -24.68 26.71 -40.84
CA SER A 15 -23.42 26.97 -41.54
C SER A 15 -22.77 28.31 -41.11
N PRO A 16 -21.50 28.55 -41.44
CA PRO A 16 -20.67 29.54 -40.83
C PRO A 16 -20.70 30.90 -41.52
N SER A 17 -20.53 31.97 -40.75
CA SER A 17 -20.19 33.29 -41.28
C SER A 17 -18.79 33.72 -40.88
N SER A 18 -18.01 34.01 -41.90
CA SER A 18 -16.69 34.63 -41.89
C SER A 18 -16.74 36.09 -41.43
N SER A 19 -15.82 36.48 -40.53
CA SER A 19 -15.36 37.88 -40.51
C SER A 19 -14.01 38.07 -39.76
N HIS A 20 -13.02 38.47 -40.54
CA HIS A 20 -11.95 39.44 -40.32
C HIS A 20 -10.97 39.27 -39.14
N PHE A 21 -9.80 38.78 -39.51
CA PHE A 21 -8.54 39.00 -38.81
C PHE A 21 -8.20 40.48 -38.69
N ARG A 22 -8.02 40.99 -37.46
CA ARG A 22 -7.22 42.19 -37.18
C ARG A 22 -5.99 41.78 -36.39
N HIS A 23 -4.84 42.04 -36.95
CA HIS A 23 -3.54 41.94 -36.28
C HIS A 23 -3.49 42.93 -35.11
N ALA A 24 -3.33 42.45 -33.90
CA ALA A 24 -2.89 43.27 -32.77
C ALA A 24 -1.43 42.89 -32.46
N ARG A 25 -0.56 43.90 -32.54
CA ARG A 25 0.87 43.84 -32.24
C ARG A 25 1.07 43.50 -30.75
N CYS A 26 1.85 42.48 -30.50
CA CYS A 26 2.34 42.12 -29.16
C CYS A 26 3.39 43.14 -28.73
N LEU A 27 3.10 43.95 -27.71
CA LEU A 27 4.10 44.74 -27.00
C LEU A 27 4.51 43.93 -25.76
N SER A 28 5.73 43.41 -25.80
CA SER A 28 6.38 42.81 -24.64
C SER A 28 6.75 43.92 -23.63
N THR A 29 6.09 43.92 -22.50
CA THR A 29 6.59 44.64 -21.33
C THR A 29 6.90 43.61 -20.24
N THR A 30 8.18 43.37 -20.02
CA THR A 30 8.72 42.71 -18.84
C THR A 30 8.47 43.60 -17.64
N GLY A 31 7.38 43.32 -16.94
CA GLY A 31 7.10 43.90 -15.63
C GLY A 31 6.94 42.78 -14.63
N HIS A 32 7.95 42.57 -13.79
CA HIS A 32 7.79 41.79 -12.56
C HIS A 32 6.80 42.51 -11.64
N THR A 33 5.51 42.24 -11.80
CA THR A 33 4.52 42.56 -10.78
C THR A 33 4.50 41.43 -9.78
N ALA A 34 5.02 41.67 -8.58
CA ALA A 34 4.75 40.84 -7.42
C ALA A 34 3.22 40.74 -7.27
N GLN A 35 2.69 39.60 -7.64
CA GLN A 35 1.26 39.27 -7.52
C GLN A 35 0.95 39.24 -6.02
N LYS A 36 0.27 40.27 -5.51
CA LYS A 36 -0.29 40.26 -4.16
C LYS A 36 -1.27 39.12 -4.08
N ASP A 37 -0.87 38.04 -3.40
CA ASP A 37 -1.74 36.89 -3.14
C ASP A 37 -3.03 37.39 -2.49
N SER A 38 -4.14 37.23 -3.20
CA SER A 38 -5.47 37.54 -2.68
C SER A 38 -5.69 36.73 -1.39
N TRP A 39 -6.27 37.33 -0.36
CA TRP A 39 -6.58 36.69 0.91
C TRP A 39 -7.48 35.43 0.71
N LEU A 40 -8.27 35.38 -0.38
CA LEU A 40 -9.07 34.22 -0.80
C LEU A 40 -8.19 33.04 -1.27
N ASN A 41 -7.04 33.30 -1.91
CA ASN A 41 -6.10 32.26 -2.28
C ASN A 41 -5.42 31.64 -1.05
N LYS A 42 -5.26 32.37 0.05
CA LYS A 42 -4.74 31.83 1.31
C LYS A 42 -5.73 30.92 2.02
N LEU A 43 -7.03 31.06 1.78
CA LEU A 43 -8.09 30.23 2.33
C LEU A 43 -8.37 28.96 1.50
N LEU A 44 -8.17 29.01 0.18
CA LEU A 44 -8.55 27.95 -0.75
C LEU A 44 -7.39 27.08 -1.22
N VAL A 45 -6.16 27.54 -1.14
CA VAL A 45 -4.97 26.78 -1.53
C VAL A 45 -4.11 26.56 -0.30
N ARG A 46 -4.10 25.34 0.22
CA ARG A 46 -3.12 24.92 1.23
C ARG A 46 -1.72 25.11 0.63
N LYS A 47 -0.98 26.16 1.02
CA LYS A 47 0.42 26.32 0.63
C LYS A 47 1.20 25.13 1.20
N ILE A 48 1.64 24.25 0.32
CA ILE A 48 2.65 23.26 0.66
C ILE A 48 3.96 24.05 0.71
N GLU A 49 4.49 24.28 1.91
CA GLU A 49 5.83 24.83 2.02
C GLU A 49 6.81 23.85 1.36
N PRO A 50 7.66 24.31 0.41
CA PRO A 50 8.62 23.43 -0.23
C PRO A 50 9.64 23.00 0.81
N THR A 51 9.46 21.81 1.38
CA THR A 51 10.49 21.15 2.17
C THR A 51 11.57 20.66 1.22
N LYS A 52 12.83 20.81 1.59
CA LYS A 52 13.98 20.30 0.80
C LYS A 52 14.02 18.77 0.73
N GLU A 53 13.21 18.11 1.53
CA GLU A 53 13.12 16.65 1.61
C GLU A 53 11.79 16.13 1.06
N SER A 54 11.81 14.97 0.42
CA SER A 54 10.59 14.32 -0.02
C SER A 54 9.75 13.88 1.19
N HIS A 55 8.43 13.88 1.06
CA HIS A 55 7.51 13.44 2.10
C HIS A 55 7.81 12.00 2.58
N SER A 56 8.30 11.14 1.69
CA SER A 56 8.69 9.79 2.05
C SER A 56 9.90 9.74 3.00
N ARG A 57 10.88 10.65 2.84
CA ARG A 57 12.03 10.76 3.74
C ARG A 57 11.65 11.25 5.14
N MET A 58 10.63 12.08 5.25
CA MET A 58 10.12 12.53 6.56
C MET A 58 9.49 11.40 7.37
N LEU A 59 9.05 10.33 6.72
CA LEU A 59 8.37 9.19 7.34
C LEU A 59 9.24 7.94 7.43
N SER A 60 10.29 7.85 6.60
CA SER A 60 11.22 6.72 6.56
C SER A 60 12.63 7.21 6.25
N ASP A 61 13.56 6.87 7.12
CA ASP A 61 15.00 7.15 7.03
C ASP A 61 15.80 5.97 6.47
N LYS A 62 15.14 4.84 6.18
CA LYS A 62 15.77 3.57 5.82
C LYS A 62 15.80 3.35 4.30
N GLU A 63 16.94 2.94 3.78
CA GLU A 63 17.10 2.48 2.39
C GLU A 63 16.75 0.99 2.25
N VAL A 64 15.57 0.63 2.78
CA VAL A 64 15.01 -0.72 2.71
C VAL A 64 13.62 -0.61 2.10
N ILE A 65 13.34 -1.43 1.09
CA ILE A 65 12.02 -1.50 0.48
C ILE A 65 11.42 -2.85 0.81
N TYR A 66 10.14 -2.82 1.14
CA TYR A 66 9.34 -4.03 1.28
C TYR A 66 8.42 -4.18 0.06
N GLU A 67 8.20 -5.42 -0.35
CA GLU A 67 7.20 -5.77 -1.33
C GLU A 67 6.10 -6.56 -0.67
N LEU A 68 4.89 -6.05 -0.69
CA LEU A 68 3.70 -6.75 -0.26
C LEU A 68 3.03 -7.37 -1.49
N GLN A 69 3.06 -8.68 -1.57
CA GLN A 69 2.39 -9.45 -2.62
C GLN A 69 1.05 -9.99 -2.10
N THR A 70 0.00 -9.86 -2.89
CA THR A 70 -1.31 -10.45 -2.65
C THR A 70 -1.68 -11.35 -3.81
N HIS A 71 -1.86 -12.63 -3.55
CA HIS A 71 -2.19 -13.65 -4.53
C HIS A 71 -3.57 -14.22 -4.24
N ASN A 72 -4.51 -14.03 -5.16
CA ASN A 72 -5.85 -14.62 -5.13
C ASN A 72 -5.83 -15.93 -5.90
N LEU A 73 -6.11 -17.02 -5.22
CA LEU A 73 -6.02 -18.37 -5.75
C LEU A 73 -7.33 -18.80 -6.40
N LYS A 74 -7.26 -19.78 -7.27
CA LYS A 74 -8.43 -20.54 -7.69
C LYS A 74 -8.87 -21.42 -6.53
N PRO A 75 -10.18 -21.54 -6.23
CA PRO A 75 -10.66 -22.43 -5.20
C PRO A 75 -10.14 -23.86 -5.37
N GLY A 76 -9.71 -24.49 -4.28
CA GLY A 76 -9.19 -25.84 -4.27
C GLY A 76 -7.73 -26.01 -4.69
N THR A 77 -7.01 -24.94 -5.06
CA THR A 77 -5.59 -25.05 -5.50
C THR A 77 -4.58 -24.60 -4.45
N GLY A 78 -5.02 -24.39 -3.23
CA GLY A 78 -4.18 -23.80 -2.17
C GLY A 78 -2.96 -24.63 -1.81
N GLU A 79 -3.11 -25.96 -1.74
CA GLU A 79 -2.02 -26.86 -1.35
C GLU A 79 -0.90 -26.88 -2.40
N GLU A 80 -1.26 -27.05 -3.68
CA GLU A 80 -0.29 -27.04 -4.80
C GLU A 80 0.39 -25.69 -4.95
N TYR A 81 -0.37 -24.61 -4.77
CA TYR A 81 0.18 -23.27 -4.77
C TYR A 81 1.23 -23.08 -3.66
N LEU A 82 0.93 -23.48 -2.43
CA LEU A 82 1.84 -23.35 -1.30
C LEU A 82 3.09 -24.20 -1.47
N LYS A 83 2.97 -25.40 -2.03
CA LYS A 83 4.09 -26.27 -2.37
C LYS A 83 5.01 -25.64 -3.42
N ASN A 84 4.43 -25.08 -4.50
CA ASN A 84 5.20 -24.34 -5.50
C ASN A 84 5.88 -23.12 -4.89
N TYR A 85 5.15 -22.35 -4.07
CA TYR A 85 5.69 -21.14 -3.46
C TYR A 85 6.82 -21.41 -2.47
N ALA A 86 6.73 -22.50 -1.67
CA ALA A 86 7.80 -22.95 -0.79
C ALA A 86 9.08 -23.30 -1.57
N THR A 87 8.94 -23.98 -2.72
CA THR A 87 10.07 -24.27 -3.62
C THR A 87 10.68 -22.97 -4.18
N TYR A 88 9.85 -22.03 -4.58
CA TYR A 88 10.29 -20.71 -5.06
C TYR A 88 11.07 -19.94 -3.99
N VAL A 89 10.58 -19.92 -2.75
CA VAL A 89 11.27 -19.25 -1.62
C VAL A 89 12.68 -19.81 -1.42
N LYS A 90 12.84 -21.13 -1.45
CA LYS A 90 14.15 -21.79 -1.36
C LYS A 90 15.05 -21.40 -2.52
N ALA A 91 14.54 -21.47 -3.75
CA ALA A 91 15.31 -21.12 -4.93
C ALA A 91 15.76 -19.64 -4.94
N VAL A 92 14.93 -18.74 -4.40
CA VAL A 92 15.29 -17.31 -4.23
C VAL A 92 16.39 -17.14 -3.19
N ALA A 93 16.33 -17.86 -2.06
CA ALA A 93 17.32 -17.76 -0.98
C ALA A 93 18.72 -18.19 -1.43
N ASP A 94 18.83 -19.08 -2.42
CA ASP A 94 20.09 -19.56 -2.98
C ASP A 94 20.73 -18.57 -3.98
N LYS A 95 20.09 -17.44 -4.26
CA LYS A 95 20.56 -16.43 -5.23
C LYS A 95 21.05 -15.14 -4.56
N PRO A 96 22.05 -14.46 -5.14
CA PRO A 96 22.59 -13.21 -4.60
C PRO A 96 21.69 -12.00 -4.96
N MET A 97 20.44 -12.01 -4.50
CA MET A 97 19.45 -10.98 -4.87
C MET A 97 19.18 -9.92 -3.81
N HIS A 98 19.79 -10.04 -2.62
CA HIS A 98 19.45 -9.20 -1.46
C HIS A 98 17.93 -9.11 -1.19
N LEU A 99 17.23 -10.20 -1.51
CA LEU A 99 15.79 -10.37 -1.39
C LEU A 99 15.51 -11.45 -0.34
N GLU A 100 14.76 -11.09 0.69
CA GLU A 100 14.51 -11.92 1.86
C GLU A 100 13.01 -11.97 2.17
N LEU A 101 12.45 -13.18 2.30
CA LEU A 101 11.08 -13.34 2.77
C LEU A 101 10.99 -12.98 4.25
N GLN A 102 10.08 -12.08 4.61
CA GLN A 102 9.83 -11.69 6.00
C GLN A 102 8.60 -12.38 6.58
N GLY A 103 7.66 -12.76 5.73
CA GLY A 103 6.46 -13.47 6.15
C GLY A 103 5.63 -13.94 4.96
N SER A 104 4.94 -15.03 5.15
CA SER A 104 4.04 -15.65 4.18
C SER A 104 2.85 -16.22 4.92
N TRP A 105 1.65 -15.83 4.52
CA TRP A 105 0.42 -16.17 5.23
C TRP A 105 -0.69 -16.53 4.26
N THR A 106 -1.60 -17.37 4.75
CA THR A 106 -2.91 -17.59 4.15
C THR A 106 -3.96 -16.79 4.91
N VAL A 107 -4.88 -16.15 4.20
CA VAL A 107 -5.99 -15.40 4.81
C VAL A 107 -7.01 -16.36 5.39
N SER A 108 -7.24 -16.24 6.71
CA SER A 108 -8.25 -17.03 7.44
C SER A 108 -9.58 -16.29 7.54
N VAL A 109 -9.53 -14.97 7.75
CA VAL A 109 -10.72 -14.09 7.78
C VAL A 109 -10.49 -12.90 6.88
N GLY A 110 -11.40 -12.66 5.98
CA GLY A 110 -11.32 -11.66 4.91
C GLY A 110 -11.53 -12.32 3.55
N ASP A 111 -10.75 -11.91 2.54
CA ASP A 111 -10.81 -12.49 1.20
C ASP A 111 -10.35 -13.95 1.24
N GLN A 112 -11.25 -14.87 0.92
CA GLN A 112 -10.95 -16.30 0.89
C GLN A 112 -10.08 -16.68 -0.33
N ASP A 113 -9.39 -17.81 -0.25
CA ASP A 113 -8.45 -18.26 -1.28
C ASP A 113 -7.37 -17.20 -1.59
N GLN A 114 -6.87 -16.54 -0.56
CA GLN A 114 -5.87 -15.50 -0.70
C GLN A 114 -4.63 -15.79 0.13
N CYS A 115 -3.44 -15.57 -0.47
CA CYS A 115 -2.17 -15.58 0.23
C CYS A 115 -1.52 -14.20 0.18
N VAL A 116 -0.84 -13.84 1.28
CA VAL A 116 -0.12 -12.57 1.44
C VAL A 116 1.33 -12.89 1.75
N HIS A 117 2.26 -12.23 1.05
CA HIS A 117 3.69 -12.41 1.26
C HIS A 117 4.35 -11.06 1.41
N LEU A 118 5.27 -10.96 2.36
CA LEU A 118 6.07 -9.76 2.62
C LEU A 118 7.53 -10.08 2.35
N TRP A 119 8.10 -9.43 1.35
CA TRP A 119 9.51 -9.52 0.99
C TRP A 119 10.24 -8.23 1.36
N LYS A 120 11.52 -8.34 1.63
CA LYS A 120 12.41 -7.22 1.95
C LYS A 120 13.56 -7.18 0.95
N TYR A 121 13.78 -6.02 0.36
CA TYR A 121 14.95 -5.69 -0.45
C TYR A 121 15.93 -4.85 0.38
N ALA A 122 17.04 -5.45 0.76
CA ALA A 122 18.14 -4.74 1.45
C ALA A 122 18.99 -4.02 0.37
N GLY A 123 18.98 -2.68 0.40
CA GLY A 123 19.68 -1.85 -0.59
C GLY A 123 18.77 -1.07 -1.54
N GLY A 124 17.48 -0.95 -1.19
CA GLY A 124 16.54 -0.05 -1.85
C GLY A 124 16.19 -0.46 -3.29
N TYR A 125 15.95 0.54 -4.15
CA TYR A 125 15.53 0.30 -5.54
C TYR A 125 16.60 -0.39 -6.38
N SER A 126 17.89 -0.16 -6.11
CA SER A 126 18.96 -0.83 -6.82
C SER A 126 18.97 -2.35 -6.61
N ALA A 127 18.60 -2.78 -5.40
CA ALA A 127 18.43 -4.20 -5.09
C ALA A 127 17.24 -4.81 -5.86
N ILE A 128 16.14 -4.06 -6.01
CA ILE A 128 14.99 -4.47 -6.83
C ILE A 128 15.39 -4.64 -8.30
N ASP A 129 16.12 -3.67 -8.87
CA ASP A 129 16.58 -3.73 -10.26
C ASP A 129 17.53 -4.93 -10.48
N GLY A 130 18.42 -5.19 -9.52
CA GLY A 130 19.30 -6.35 -9.52
C GLY A 130 18.54 -7.68 -9.45
N ALA A 131 17.59 -7.79 -8.52
CA ALA A 131 16.75 -8.96 -8.35
C ALA A 131 15.92 -9.26 -9.61
N ASN A 132 15.31 -8.23 -10.22
CA ASN A 132 14.52 -8.39 -11.44
C ASN A 132 15.33 -8.93 -12.62
N LYS A 133 16.61 -8.55 -12.75
CA LYS A 133 17.50 -9.12 -13.76
C LYS A 133 17.70 -10.61 -13.55
N ILE A 134 17.94 -11.05 -12.31
CA ILE A 134 18.12 -12.46 -12.01
C ILE A 134 16.81 -13.22 -12.18
N LEU A 135 15.68 -12.72 -11.65
CA LEU A 135 14.36 -13.34 -11.78
C LEU A 135 13.94 -13.55 -13.24
N SER A 136 14.33 -12.65 -14.14
CA SER A 136 13.98 -12.75 -15.56
C SER A 136 14.93 -13.64 -16.38
N SER A 137 16.16 -13.83 -15.94
CA SER A 137 17.19 -14.61 -16.68
C SER A 137 17.36 -16.04 -16.16
N ASP A 138 16.93 -16.33 -14.91
CA ASP A 138 17.05 -17.65 -14.32
C ASP A 138 15.88 -18.56 -14.77
N SER A 139 16.22 -19.67 -15.44
CA SER A 139 15.26 -20.59 -16.02
C SER A 139 14.38 -21.28 -14.97
N ASP A 140 14.95 -21.63 -13.81
CA ASP A 140 14.27 -22.36 -12.76
C ASP A 140 13.24 -21.46 -12.07
N LEU A 141 13.64 -20.20 -11.73
CA LEU A 141 12.74 -19.21 -11.16
C LEU A 141 11.61 -18.85 -12.13
N THR A 142 11.94 -18.67 -13.41
CA THR A 142 10.95 -18.38 -14.45
C THR A 142 9.94 -19.52 -14.60
N SER A 143 10.40 -20.78 -14.59
CA SER A 143 9.52 -21.95 -14.64
C SER A 143 8.59 -22.01 -13.42
N LEU A 144 9.14 -21.86 -12.20
CA LEU A 144 8.34 -21.84 -10.97
C LEU A 144 7.26 -20.76 -10.98
N ILE A 145 7.59 -19.56 -11.48
CA ILE A 145 6.63 -18.46 -11.62
C ILE A 145 5.55 -18.80 -12.65
N LYS A 146 5.93 -19.39 -13.79
CA LYS A 146 4.99 -19.80 -14.84
C LYS A 146 4.04 -20.87 -14.34
N ASP A 147 4.55 -21.90 -13.67
CA ASP A 147 3.75 -22.97 -13.11
C ASP A 147 2.79 -22.48 -12.03
N ARG A 148 3.24 -21.54 -11.18
CA ARG A 148 2.39 -20.91 -10.17
C ARG A 148 1.20 -20.15 -10.76
N ASN A 149 1.35 -19.54 -11.94
CA ASN A 149 0.29 -18.76 -12.57
C ASN A 149 -0.98 -19.57 -12.86
N GLN A 150 -0.89 -20.90 -13.03
CA GLN A 150 -2.06 -21.75 -13.24
C GLN A 150 -3.00 -21.81 -12.03
N PHE A 151 -2.48 -21.57 -10.82
CA PHE A 151 -3.24 -21.59 -9.56
C PHE A 151 -3.88 -20.21 -9.23
N LEU A 152 -3.53 -19.17 -9.96
CA LEU A 152 -3.92 -17.79 -9.65
C LEU A 152 -5.14 -17.34 -10.47
N ARG A 153 -6.04 -16.61 -9.81
CA ARG A 153 -7.07 -15.77 -10.44
C ARG A 153 -6.56 -14.35 -10.68
N GLN A 154 -5.82 -13.84 -9.71
CA GLN A 154 -5.31 -12.47 -9.71
C GLN A 154 -4.08 -12.39 -8.81
N ARG A 155 -3.19 -11.50 -9.12
CA ARG A 155 -2.07 -11.15 -8.25
C ARG A 155 -1.80 -9.65 -8.33
N SER A 156 -1.36 -9.08 -7.23
CA SER A 156 -0.92 -7.69 -7.14
C SER A 156 0.26 -7.57 -6.17
N ASN A 157 1.04 -6.53 -6.35
CA ASN A 157 2.10 -6.18 -5.41
C ASN A 157 2.18 -4.66 -5.22
N GLN A 158 2.83 -4.26 -4.14
CA GLN A 158 3.13 -2.87 -3.83
C GLN A 158 4.55 -2.78 -3.28
N PHE A 159 5.30 -1.74 -3.67
CA PHE A 159 6.54 -1.39 -2.99
C PHE A 159 6.23 -0.39 -1.88
N LEU A 160 6.75 -0.70 -0.69
CA LEU A 160 6.44 -0.05 0.55
C LEU A 160 7.71 0.43 1.24
N LEU A 161 7.65 1.58 1.91
CA LEU A 161 8.64 2.00 2.88
C LEU A 161 8.13 1.71 4.30
N PRO A 162 9.00 1.26 5.22
CA PRO A 162 8.63 1.13 6.62
C PRO A 162 8.57 2.51 7.28
N PHE A 163 7.61 2.72 8.18
CA PHE A 163 7.65 3.90 9.04
C PHE A 163 8.84 3.83 10.01
N SER A 164 9.59 4.92 10.14
CA SER A 164 10.77 5.01 11.03
C SER A 164 10.44 4.78 12.51
N PHE A 165 9.23 5.17 12.93
CA PHE A 165 8.76 4.98 14.31
C PHE A 165 8.24 3.57 14.61
N TRP A 166 8.09 2.71 13.60
CA TRP A 166 7.66 1.33 13.79
C TRP A 166 8.87 0.43 14.11
N PRO A 167 8.72 -0.57 15.01
CA PRO A 167 9.79 -1.53 15.26
C PRO A 167 10.25 -2.22 13.97
N PRO A 168 11.54 -2.58 13.88
CA PRO A 168 12.02 -3.39 12.76
C PRO A 168 11.25 -4.70 12.64
N VAL A 169 10.97 -5.13 11.41
CA VAL A 169 10.39 -6.45 11.17
C VAL A 169 11.38 -7.53 11.59
N THR A 170 10.97 -8.36 12.53
CA THR A 170 11.75 -9.50 13.03
C THR A 170 10.90 -10.75 13.04
N PRO A 171 11.44 -11.91 12.65
CA PRO A 171 10.72 -13.18 12.76
C PRO A 171 10.16 -13.42 14.15
N ARG A 172 9.03 -14.10 14.22
CA ARG A 172 8.35 -14.47 15.47
C ARG A 172 8.21 -15.98 15.51
N ASP A 173 8.38 -16.54 16.69
CA ASP A 173 8.22 -17.95 16.93
C ASP A 173 6.85 -18.24 17.55
N GLY A 174 6.32 -19.43 17.30
CA GLY A 174 5.30 -20.09 18.10
C GLY A 174 3.85 -19.71 17.86
N GLY A 175 3.24 -20.23 16.80
CA GLY A 175 1.78 -20.39 16.67
C GLY A 175 0.96 -19.09 16.80
N ASN A 176 1.44 -18.01 16.22
CA ASN A 176 0.74 -16.73 16.26
C ASN A 176 -0.28 -16.62 15.12
N ILE A 177 -1.23 -15.74 15.30
CA ILE A 177 -2.06 -15.18 14.23
C ILE A 177 -1.60 -13.75 13.92
N TYR A 178 -1.80 -13.34 12.69
CA TYR A 178 -1.46 -12.00 12.27
C TYR A 178 -2.71 -11.26 11.80
N GLU A 179 -2.74 -9.95 12.01
CA GLU A 179 -3.76 -9.07 11.45
C GLU A 179 -3.07 -8.05 10.54
N ILE A 180 -3.39 -8.06 9.24
CA ILE A 180 -3.03 -6.95 8.36
C ILE A 180 -4.20 -5.99 8.27
N ARG A 181 -3.93 -4.72 8.61
CA ARG A 181 -4.88 -3.62 8.49
C ARG A 181 -4.41 -2.69 7.39
N SER A 182 -5.20 -2.59 6.34
CA SER A 182 -4.92 -1.73 5.19
C SER A 182 -5.82 -0.51 5.25
N TYR A 183 -5.22 0.68 5.20
CA TYR A 183 -5.90 1.97 5.24
C TYR A 183 -5.63 2.73 3.95
N PHE A 184 -6.67 3.16 3.28
CA PHE A 184 -6.59 4.06 2.15
C PHE A 184 -6.88 5.46 2.65
N LEU A 185 -5.86 6.31 2.61
CA LEU A 185 -5.93 7.65 3.16
C LEU A 185 -6.35 8.65 2.09
N LYS A 186 -6.99 9.72 2.51
CA LYS A 186 -7.26 10.87 1.67
C LYS A 186 -5.94 11.41 1.10
N PRO A 187 -5.87 11.77 -0.19
CA PRO A 187 -4.67 12.33 -0.79
C PRO A 187 -4.13 13.53 0.00
N GLY A 188 -2.82 13.55 0.23
CA GLY A 188 -2.12 14.60 0.98
C GLY A 188 -2.09 14.41 2.50
N THR A 189 -2.71 13.38 3.08
CA THR A 189 -2.80 13.20 4.54
C THR A 189 -1.80 12.22 5.15
N MET A 190 -0.91 11.63 4.33
CA MET A 190 0.03 10.60 4.78
C MET A 190 0.97 11.08 5.91
N ILE A 191 1.47 12.30 5.84
CA ILE A 191 2.36 12.86 6.87
C ILE A 191 1.60 13.06 8.17
N GLU A 192 0.39 13.62 8.11
CA GLU A 192 -0.46 13.81 9.27
C GLU A 192 -0.80 12.47 9.94
N TRP A 193 -1.14 11.45 9.15
CA TRP A 193 -1.33 10.10 9.62
C TRP A 193 -0.10 9.55 10.33
N GLY A 194 1.07 9.63 9.67
CA GLY A 194 2.33 9.14 10.22
C GLY A 194 2.70 9.82 11.54
N ASN A 195 2.55 11.15 11.62
CA ASN A 195 2.84 11.92 12.83
C ASN A 195 1.91 11.54 14.01
N ASN A 196 0.63 11.29 13.73
CA ASN A 196 -0.31 10.84 14.76
C ASN A 196 0.04 9.43 15.24
N TRP A 197 0.38 8.51 14.32
CA TRP A 197 0.76 7.15 14.71
C TRP A 197 2.12 7.07 15.38
N ALA A 198 3.08 7.93 15.05
CA ALA A 198 4.36 8.01 15.76
C ALA A 198 4.17 8.27 17.26
N ARG A 199 3.15 9.07 17.61
CA ARG A 199 2.77 9.33 19.01
C ARG A 199 1.90 8.23 19.61
N ALA A 200 1.28 7.39 18.79
CA ALA A 200 0.24 6.45 19.21
C ALA A 200 0.69 5.00 19.31
N ILE A 201 1.78 4.62 18.66
CA ILE A 201 2.20 3.22 18.54
C ILE A 201 2.36 2.54 19.91
N HIS A 202 2.84 3.27 20.93
CA HIS A 202 3.08 2.75 22.26
C HIS A 202 1.80 2.28 22.97
N PHE A 203 0.62 2.80 22.58
CA PHE A 203 -0.66 2.32 23.15
C PHE A 203 -0.98 0.87 22.78
N ARG A 204 -0.42 0.39 21.67
CA ARG A 204 -0.80 -0.86 21.02
C ARG A 204 0.29 -1.94 20.97
N GLN A 205 1.48 -1.69 21.56
CA GLN A 205 2.61 -2.62 21.50
C GLN A 205 3.10 -3.07 22.88
N ALA A 206 2.18 -3.23 23.85
CA ALA A 206 2.55 -3.57 25.22
C ALA A 206 3.30 -4.92 25.34
N ASN A 207 2.93 -5.91 24.48
CA ASN A 207 3.54 -7.24 24.42
C ASN A 207 4.20 -7.49 23.05
N ASN A 208 4.76 -6.45 22.45
CA ASN A 208 5.45 -6.54 21.15
C ASN A 208 4.52 -6.97 19.97
N GLU A 209 3.26 -6.57 20.01
CA GLU A 209 2.28 -6.94 18.97
C GLU A 209 2.55 -6.27 17.62
N ALA A 210 3.25 -5.13 17.58
CA ALA A 210 3.58 -4.43 16.35
C ALA A 210 4.64 -5.22 15.56
N PHE A 211 4.23 -5.87 14.46
CA PHE A 211 5.11 -6.62 13.58
C PHE A 211 5.72 -5.74 12.48
N GLY A 212 4.91 -4.96 11.78
CA GLY A 212 5.39 -4.07 10.74
C GLY A 212 4.38 -2.98 10.38
N GLY A 213 4.88 -1.79 10.08
CA GLY A 213 4.07 -0.66 9.63
C GLY A 213 4.69 -0.01 8.40
N PHE A 214 3.91 0.13 7.34
CA PHE A 214 4.40 0.49 6.01
C PHE A 214 3.47 1.47 5.31
N PHE A 215 4.02 2.20 4.35
CA PHE A 215 3.25 3.03 3.42
C PHE A 215 3.75 2.86 1.98
N SER A 216 2.81 2.92 1.03
CA SER A 216 3.07 2.63 -0.37
C SER A 216 3.87 3.72 -1.07
N GLN A 217 4.83 3.29 -1.92
CA GLN A 217 5.58 4.15 -2.84
C GLN A 217 5.22 3.87 -4.29
N VAL A 218 4.93 2.61 -4.61
CA VAL A 218 4.52 2.15 -5.95
C VAL A 218 3.36 1.19 -5.80
N GLY A 219 2.42 1.26 -6.72
CA GLY A 219 1.15 0.57 -6.68
C GLY A 219 0.04 1.52 -6.25
N ARG A 220 -0.90 1.10 -5.41
CA ARG A 220 -1.96 1.97 -4.89
C ARG A 220 -1.38 2.95 -3.86
N LEU A 221 -1.29 4.23 -4.22
CA LEU A 221 -0.74 5.28 -3.38
C LEU A 221 -1.68 5.66 -2.22
N TYR A 222 -1.15 6.39 -1.25
CA TYR A 222 -1.83 6.76 0.01
C TYR A 222 -2.36 5.54 0.77
N ASN A 223 -1.74 4.39 0.57
CA ASN A 223 -2.08 3.14 1.23
C ASN A 223 -1.09 2.85 2.36
N VAL A 224 -1.62 2.57 3.54
CA VAL A 224 -0.86 2.20 4.73
C VAL A 224 -1.22 0.78 5.12
N HIS A 225 -0.23 0.00 5.50
CA HIS A 225 -0.40 -1.35 6.03
C HIS A 225 0.21 -1.45 7.42
N HIS A 226 -0.59 -1.81 8.41
CA HIS A 226 -0.13 -2.19 9.74
C HIS A 226 -0.31 -3.69 9.93
N ILE A 227 0.77 -4.40 10.23
CA ILE A 227 0.75 -5.83 10.53
C ILE A 227 0.97 -6.00 12.04
N TRP A 228 0.05 -6.69 12.66
CA TRP A 228 0.02 -6.98 14.09
C TRP A 228 0.14 -8.49 14.30
N CYS A 229 0.81 -8.89 15.38
CA CYS A 229 1.00 -10.28 15.79
C CYS A 229 0.31 -10.52 17.12
N TYR A 230 -0.50 -11.56 17.23
CA TYR A 230 -1.24 -11.94 18.44
C TYR A 230 -1.18 -13.45 18.66
N LYS A 231 -1.32 -13.88 19.90
CA LYS A 231 -1.44 -15.31 20.21
C LYS A 231 -2.79 -15.90 19.81
N SER A 232 -3.84 -15.09 19.81
CA SER A 232 -5.21 -15.52 19.49
C SER A 232 -6.12 -14.33 19.16
N LEU A 233 -7.33 -14.60 18.68
CA LEU A 233 -8.36 -13.58 18.50
C LEU A 233 -8.80 -12.96 19.84
N SER A 234 -8.75 -13.70 20.93
CA SER A 234 -9.03 -13.18 22.27
C SER A 234 -7.96 -12.20 22.74
N ASP A 235 -6.69 -12.52 22.52
CA ASP A 235 -5.56 -11.65 22.80
C ASP A 235 -5.63 -10.35 21.96
N ARG A 236 -5.96 -10.48 20.67
CA ARG A 236 -6.24 -9.33 19.80
C ARG A 236 -7.34 -8.42 20.36
N LYS A 237 -8.44 -9.02 20.85
CA LYS A 237 -9.55 -8.26 21.48
C LYS A 237 -9.05 -7.50 22.70
N GLU A 238 -8.38 -8.18 23.61
CA GLU A 238 -7.85 -7.57 24.84
C GLU A 238 -6.86 -6.44 24.57
N ASN A 239 -5.92 -6.64 23.64
CA ASN A 239 -5.00 -5.58 23.24
C ASN A 239 -5.74 -4.33 22.74
N ARG A 240 -6.79 -4.50 21.94
CA ARG A 240 -7.59 -3.39 21.41
C ARG A 240 -8.38 -2.68 22.50
N GLU A 241 -9.01 -3.42 23.41
CA GLU A 241 -9.78 -2.87 24.53
C GLU A 241 -8.85 -2.18 25.55
N SER A 242 -7.67 -2.73 25.80
CA SER A 242 -6.70 -2.12 26.70
C SER A 242 -6.22 -0.76 26.21
N ALA A 243 -6.11 -0.56 24.88
CA ALA A 243 -5.77 0.75 24.34
C ALA A 243 -6.86 1.79 24.67
N TRP A 244 -8.14 1.43 24.56
CA TRP A 244 -9.25 2.33 24.89
C TRP A 244 -9.30 2.73 26.38
N ARG A 245 -8.70 1.94 27.26
CA ARG A 245 -8.58 2.27 28.71
C ARG A 245 -7.44 3.25 29.01
N LYS A 246 -6.57 3.54 28.01
CA LYS A 246 -5.41 4.43 28.19
C LYS A 246 -5.77 5.86 27.79
N PRO A 247 -5.49 6.87 28.65
CA PRO A 247 -5.72 8.28 28.32
C PRO A 247 -4.97 8.70 27.06
N GLY A 248 -5.64 9.40 26.12
CA GLY A 248 -5.07 9.91 24.88
C GLY A 248 -5.26 9.00 23.65
N TRP A 249 -5.72 7.74 23.83
CA TRP A 249 -6.02 6.89 22.67
C TRP A 249 -7.25 7.36 21.89
N ASP A 250 -8.28 7.85 22.57
CA ASP A 250 -9.46 8.47 21.98
C ASP A 250 -9.10 9.67 21.10
N GLU A 251 -8.17 10.50 21.54
CA GLU A 251 -7.64 11.62 20.75
C GLU A 251 -6.93 11.14 19.47
N VAL A 252 -6.09 10.10 19.56
CA VAL A 252 -5.45 9.51 18.37
C VAL A 252 -6.48 9.03 17.37
N VAL A 253 -7.53 8.35 17.83
CA VAL A 253 -8.62 7.88 16.96
C VAL A 253 -9.34 9.06 16.31
N ALA A 254 -9.63 10.12 17.08
CA ALA A 254 -10.31 11.32 16.60
C ALA A 254 -9.51 12.03 15.48
N TYR A 255 -8.17 12.01 15.54
CA TYR A 255 -7.32 12.63 14.51
C TYR A 255 -7.02 11.71 13.32
N THR A 256 -6.99 10.39 13.50
CA THR A 256 -6.61 9.48 12.43
C THR A 256 -7.79 9.00 11.60
N VAL A 257 -8.93 8.68 12.21
CA VAL A 257 -10.10 8.14 11.49
C VAL A 257 -10.63 9.08 10.39
N PRO A 258 -10.73 10.40 10.58
CA PRO A 258 -11.17 11.32 9.53
C PRO A 258 -10.28 11.37 8.27
N LEU A 259 -9.02 10.90 8.38
CA LEU A 259 -8.06 10.85 7.27
C LEU A 259 -8.27 9.64 6.35
N ILE A 260 -9.11 8.69 6.75
CA ILE A 260 -9.33 7.43 6.05
C ILE A 260 -10.49 7.60 5.06
N GLU A 261 -10.31 7.12 3.84
CA GLU A 261 -11.39 6.93 2.86
C GLU A 261 -11.98 5.53 2.98
N GLU A 262 -11.10 4.53 3.03
CA GLU A 262 -11.47 3.11 3.07
C GLU A 262 -10.47 2.36 3.93
N TYR A 263 -10.93 1.38 4.68
CA TYR A 263 -10.03 0.45 5.36
C TYR A 263 -10.65 -0.93 5.49
N TYR A 264 -9.79 -1.94 5.54
CA TYR A 264 -10.21 -3.32 5.81
C TYR A 264 -9.12 -4.08 6.56
N THR A 265 -9.51 -5.19 7.15
CA THR A 265 -8.63 -6.02 7.95
C THR A 265 -8.75 -7.48 7.53
N ARG A 266 -7.64 -8.21 7.59
CA ARG A 266 -7.58 -9.65 7.31
C ARG A 266 -6.84 -10.33 8.44
N ILE A 267 -7.36 -11.49 8.88
CA ILE A 267 -6.63 -12.37 9.80
C ILE A 267 -5.86 -13.39 8.96
N LEU A 268 -4.60 -13.51 9.28
CA LEU A 268 -3.59 -14.24 8.53
C LEU A 268 -3.02 -15.35 9.40
N ILE A 269 -2.89 -16.56 8.82
CA ILE A 269 -2.22 -17.70 9.44
C ILE A 269 -0.90 -17.93 8.72
N PRO A 270 0.24 -18.05 9.43
CA PRO A 270 1.52 -18.32 8.80
C PRO A 270 1.54 -19.63 8.03
N ASN A 271 2.14 -19.61 6.83
CA ASN A 271 2.42 -20.82 6.07
C ASN A 271 3.64 -21.54 6.67
N SER A 272 3.74 -22.86 6.52
CA SER A 272 4.78 -23.67 7.14
C SER A 272 6.22 -23.27 6.79
N PHE A 273 6.43 -22.64 5.63
CA PHE A 273 7.73 -22.16 5.16
C PHE A 273 7.95 -20.66 5.51
N SER A 274 7.00 -20.02 6.16
CA SER A 274 7.14 -18.62 6.58
C SER A 274 8.23 -18.49 7.64
N PRO A 275 9.15 -17.51 7.55
CA PRO A 275 10.18 -17.29 8.59
C PRO A 275 9.58 -16.78 9.90
N THR A 276 8.35 -16.31 9.87
CA THR A 276 7.59 -15.85 11.05
C THR A 276 6.37 -16.76 11.23
N GLN A 277 6.19 -17.24 12.47
CA GLN A 277 5.20 -18.25 12.85
C GLN A 277 4.24 -17.75 13.94
#